data_5e3324f36400c5ef702b99ac12145630
#
_entry.id   5e3324f36400c5ef702b99ac12145630
#
_cell.length_a   1.000
_cell.length_b   1.000
_cell.length_c   1.000
_cell.angle_alpha   90.00
_cell.angle_beta   90.00
_cell.angle_gamma   90.00
#
_symmetry.space_group_name_H-M   'P 1'
#
loop_
_entity.id
_entity.type
_entity.pdbx_description
1 polymer ?
#
loop_
_entity_poly.entity_id
_entity_poly.type
_entity_poly.pdbx_seq_one_letter_code
_entity_poly.pdbx_strand_id
1 'polypeptide(L)'
;CPSRFSGVQLQPVSFGDSLPGICATIDGVQWNFINTDENGYEYLNPAGKLVKFENPKVSNVFLDDAMSNRGHIWNKTIPLLGRHAFMGSGANTYMFEVPQNDYISQNYVYGANSYDVKAHSWYLQQWVETGLLGTLALLVFLFWYLVQSARIYRRANLHESISWVGFGLFA
;
A
#
# COMPACT_ATOMS: atom_id res chain seq x y z
N CYS A 1 22.27 -10.72 15.94
CA CYS A 1 21.18 -10.31 15.03
C CYS A 1 20.18 -11.44 14.93
N PRO A 2 18.88 -11.17 14.95
CA PRO A 2 17.87 -12.20 14.67
C PRO A 2 18.16 -12.81 13.30
N SER A 3 17.91 -14.11 13.12
CA SER A 3 18.10 -14.86 11.87
C SER A 3 17.43 -14.21 10.63
N ARG A 4 16.43 -13.35 10.87
CA ARG A 4 15.72 -12.56 9.88
C ARG A 4 16.64 -11.59 9.08
N PHE A 5 17.80 -11.24 9.60
CA PHE A 5 18.74 -10.30 8.98
C PHE A 5 20.06 -10.94 8.56
N SER A 6 20.09 -12.27 8.44
CA SER A 6 21.31 -13.00 8.06
C SER A 6 21.85 -12.64 6.67
N GLY A 7 21.00 -12.13 5.77
CA GLY A 7 21.36 -11.67 4.44
C GLY A 7 21.77 -10.19 4.33
N VAL A 8 21.73 -9.44 5.44
CA VAL A 8 22.08 -8.01 5.42
C VAL A 8 23.54 -7.82 5.77
N GLN A 9 24.31 -7.28 4.85
CA GLN A 9 25.71 -6.88 5.09
C GLN A 9 25.76 -5.36 5.27
N LEU A 10 26.29 -4.92 6.42
CA LEU A 10 26.45 -3.50 6.74
C LEU A 10 27.93 -3.14 6.66
N GLN A 11 28.25 -2.11 5.89
CA GLN A 11 29.60 -1.57 5.77
C GLN A 11 29.56 -0.06 6.09
N PRO A 12 30.43 0.41 7.00
CA PRO A 12 30.57 1.85 7.20
C PRO A 12 31.24 2.46 5.95
N VAL A 13 30.67 3.56 5.48
CA VAL A 13 31.14 4.28 4.29
C VAL A 13 31.15 5.78 4.61
N SER A 14 32.12 6.51 4.08
CA SER A 14 32.14 7.96 4.14
C SER A 14 31.75 8.53 2.79
N PHE A 15 30.81 9.46 2.79
CA PHE A 15 30.35 10.14 1.58
C PHE A 15 30.88 11.57 1.54
N GLY A 16 31.55 11.96 0.43
CA GLY A 16 32.14 13.29 0.28
C GLY A 16 33.21 13.58 1.33
N ASP A 17 33.31 14.85 1.76
CA ASP A 17 34.36 15.36 2.63
C ASP A 17 34.22 15.01 4.14
N SER A 18 33.44 13.99 4.51
CA SER A 18 33.38 13.40 5.87
C SER A 18 31.98 13.13 6.43
N LEU A 19 30.96 12.97 5.60
CA LEU A 19 29.65 12.56 6.10
C LEU A 19 29.67 11.07 6.42
N PRO A 20 29.52 10.66 7.69
CA PRO A 20 29.49 9.26 8.08
C PRO A 20 28.21 8.60 7.54
N GLY A 21 28.36 7.45 6.94
CA GLY A 21 27.25 6.70 6.39
C GLY A 21 27.39 5.20 6.54
N ILE A 22 26.37 4.50 6.17
CA ILE A 22 26.29 3.04 6.16
C ILE A 22 25.80 2.60 4.79
N CYS A 23 26.55 1.69 4.17
CA CYS A 23 26.08 0.95 3.01
C CYS A 23 25.51 -0.39 3.49
N ALA A 24 24.22 -0.61 3.28
CA ALA A 24 23.55 -1.88 3.52
C ALA A 24 23.39 -2.64 2.21
N THR A 25 23.94 -3.85 2.13
CA THR A 25 23.72 -4.74 0.99
C THR A 25 22.65 -5.76 1.39
N ILE A 26 21.53 -5.75 0.69
CA ILE A 26 20.38 -6.63 0.91
C ILE A 26 20.09 -7.31 -0.42
N ASP A 27 20.15 -8.64 -0.46
CA ASP A 27 19.92 -9.43 -1.68
C ASP A 27 20.70 -8.95 -2.92
N GLY A 28 21.95 -8.51 -2.69
CA GLY A 28 22.84 -7.99 -3.75
C GLY A 28 22.58 -6.55 -4.18
N VAL A 29 21.57 -5.88 -3.60
CA VAL A 29 21.28 -4.46 -3.83
C VAL A 29 21.91 -3.60 -2.75
N GLN A 30 22.61 -2.55 -3.14
CA GLN A 30 23.26 -1.61 -2.22
C GLN A 30 22.34 -0.43 -1.88
N TRP A 31 22.21 -0.18 -0.58
CA TRP A 31 21.43 0.90 -0.01
C TRP A 31 22.36 1.81 0.79
N ASN A 32 22.49 3.05 0.38
CA ASN A 32 23.35 4.01 1.03
C ASN A 32 22.58 4.90 1.98
N PHE A 33 23.05 4.98 3.21
CA PHE A 33 22.47 5.83 4.26
C PHE A 33 23.51 6.81 4.75
N ILE A 34 23.16 8.07 4.82
CA ILE A 34 24.01 9.12 5.36
C ILE A 34 23.44 9.57 6.71
N ASN A 35 24.29 9.67 7.71
CA ASN A 35 23.89 10.24 8.99
C ASN A 35 23.93 11.77 8.89
N THR A 36 22.75 12.38 9.01
CA THR A 36 22.60 13.83 9.10
C THR A 36 22.36 14.20 10.55
N ASP A 37 23.05 15.24 11.05
CA ASP A 37 22.96 15.65 12.45
C ASP A 37 21.53 16.04 12.89
N GLU A 38 20.69 16.46 11.94
CA GLU A 38 19.33 16.90 12.20
C GLU A 38 18.30 15.77 12.26
N ASN A 39 18.42 14.76 11.37
CA ASN A 39 17.39 13.75 11.17
C ASN A 39 17.89 12.31 11.42
N GLY A 40 19.16 12.12 11.74
CA GLY A 40 19.79 10.80 11.83
C GLY A 40 20.08 10.22 10.47
N TYR A 41 19.89 8.89 10.30
CA TYR A 41 20.17 8.24 9.03
C TYR A 41 19.08 8.50 8.00
N GLU A 42 19.46 9.08 6.87
CA GLU A 42 18.60 9.30 5.71
C GLU A 42 19.09 8.47 4.52
N TYR A 43 18.18 7.99 3.69
CA TYR A 43 18.50 7.23 2.49
C TYR A 43 18.99 8.14 1.37
N LEU A 44 20.16 7.81 0.81
CA LEU A 44 20.68 8.45 -0.40
C LEU A 44 20.17 7.69 -1.63
N ASN A 45 19.23 8.27 -2.35
CA ASN A 45 18.70 7.64 -3.54
C ASN A 45 19.72 7.68 -4.72
N PRO A 46 19.52 6.88 -5.78
CA PRO A 46 20.42 6.88 -6.96
C PRO A 46 20.55 8.22 -7.67
N ALA A 47 19.61 9.14 -7.48
CA ALA A 47 19.66 10.50 -8.00
C ALA A 47 20.46 11.47 -7.12
N GLY A 48 21.10 10.97 -6.04
CA GLY A 48 21.91 11.79 -5.12
C GLY A 48 21.11 12.64 -4.15
N LYS A 49 19.80 12.36 -3.99
CA LYS A 49 18.92 13.09 -3.07
C LYS A 49 18.72 12.31 -1.77
N LEU A 50 18.83 13.02 -0.63
CA LEU A 50 18.50 12.46 0.68
C LEU A 50 16.98 12.35 0.85
N VAL A 51 16.53 11.20 1.30
CA VAL A 51 15.12 10.90 1.54
C VAL A 51 14.96 10.39 2.96
N LYS A 52 14.09 11.05 3.72
CA LYS A 52 13.78 10.66 5.08
C LYS A 52 12.92 9.40 5.09
N PHE A 53 13.25 8.45 5.98
CA PHE A 53 12.39 7.30 6.19
C PHE A 53 11.12 7.70 6.92
N GLU A 54 10.00 7.35 6.34
CA GLU A 54 8.72 7.38 7.03
C GLU A 54 8.37 5.96 7.43
N ASN A 55 8.48 5.67 8.74
CA ASN A 55 7.94 4.41 9.23
C ASN A 55 6.41 4.45 9.12
N PRO A 56 5.78 3.39 8.60
CA PRO A 56 4.33 3.30 8.63
C PRO A 56 3.88 3.39 10.09
N LYS A 57 2.91 4.27 10.36
CA LYS A 57 2.40 4.54 11.71
C LYS A 57 1.76 3.31 12.39
N VAL A 58 1.41 2.31 11.61
CA VAL A 58 0.84 1.03 12.06
C VAL A 58 1.72 -0.08 11.52
N SER A 59 2.66 -0.54 12.34
CA SER A 59 3.42 -1.76 12.06
C SER A 59 2.72 -2.93 12.75
N ASN A 60 1.83 -3.61 12.05
CA ASN A 60 1.26 -4.85 12.51
C ASN A 60 1.95 -6.01 11.77
N VAL A 61 2.97 -6.59 12.41
CA VAL A 61 3.78 -7.69 11.86
C VAL A 61 2.91 -8.88 11.42
N PHE A 62 1.76 -9.09 12.07
CA PHE A 62 0.79 -10.13 11.70
C PHE A 62 0.12 -9.88 10.35
N LEU A 63 -0.01 -8.62 9.94
CA LEU A 63 -0.62 -8.29 8.66
C LEU A 63 0.38 -8.38 7.51
N ASP A 64 1.68 -8.13 7.75
CA ASP A 64 2.68 -8.09 6.68
C ASP A 64 2.77 -9.40 5.89
N ASP A 65 2.70 -10.54 6.58
CA ASP A 65 2.76 -11.86 5.95
C ASP A 65 1.37 -12.41 5.55
N ALA A 66 0.29 -11.67 5.89
CA ALA A 66 -1.06 -12.13 5.62
C ALA A 66 -1.48 -11.88 4.16
N MET A 67 -2.34 -12.76 3.64
CA MET A 67 -3.00 -12.61 2.34
C MET A 67 -2.03 -12.36 1.17
N SER A 68 -0.98 -13.17 1.07
CA SER A 68 0.01 -13.08 -0.02
C SER A 68 0.68 -11.70 -0.09
N ASN A 69 1.20 -11.23 1.04
CA ASN A 69 1.91 -9.96 1.19
C ASN A 69 1.07 -8.68 1.00
N ARG A 70 -0.24 -8.79 0.82
CA ARG A 70 -1.13 -7.62 0.73
C ARG A 70 -1.23 -6.86 2.04
N GLY A 71 -0.98 -7.53 3.17
CA GLY A 71 -0.98 -6.94 4.49
C GLY A 71 0.01 -5.78 4.63
N HIS A 72 1.17 -5.86 3.97
CA HIS A 72 2.15 -4.77 3.94
C HIS A 72 1.56 -3.49 3.32
N ILE A 73 0.87 -3.59 2.19
CA ILE A 73 0.19 -2.45 1.55
C ILE A 73 -0.93 -1.92 2.44
N TRP A 74 -1.70 -2.81 3.08
CA TRP A 74 -2.78 -2.40 3.98
C TRP A 74 -2.27 -1.68 5.22
N ASN A 75 -1.13 -2.09 5.78
CA ASN A 75 -0.49 -1.38 6.88
C ASN A 75 -0.17 0.09 6.54
N LYS A 76 0.23 0.36 5.30
CA LYS A 76 0.45 1.72 4.78
C LYS A 76 -0.87 2.45 4.47
N THR A 77 -1.89 1.71 4.05
CA THR A 77 -3.18 2.28 3.62
C THR A 77 -4.08 2.66 4.79
N ILE A 78 -4.13 1.84 5.86
CA ILE A 78 -5.02 2.06 7.01
C ILE A 78 -4.86 3.46 7.62
N PRO A 79 -3.66 3.99 7.86
CA PRO A 79 -3.49 5.35 8.36
C PRO A 79 -4.06 6.44 7.44
N LEU A 80 -4.10 6.19 6.12
CA LEU A 80 -4.66 7.14 5.15
C LEU A 80 -6.17 7.27 5.26
N LEU A 81 -6.87 6.21 5.72
CA LEU A 81 -8.33 6.25 5.91
C LEU A 81 -8.75 7.35 6.88
N GLY A 82 -7.97 7.58 7.94
CA GLY A 82 -8.21 8.68 8.87
C GLY A 82 -7.97 10.06 8.26
N ARG A 83 -6.95 10.19 7.40
CA ARG A 83 -6.63 11.44 6.70
C ARG A 83 -7.71 11.80 5.68
N HIS A 84 -8.26 10.81 4.99
CA HIS A 84 -9.28 10.94 3.96
C HIS A 84 -10.68 10.49 4.46
N ALA A 85 -11.00 10.78 5.74
CA ALA A 85 -12.22 10.28 6.37
C ALA A 85 -13.50 10.78 5.69
N PHE A 86 -13.56 12.05 5.30
CA PHE A 86 -14.77 12.64 4.69
C PHE A 86 -14.66 12.79 3.19
N MET A 87 -13.60 13.43 2.72
CA MET A 87 -13.32 13.63 1.31
C MET A 87 -12.06 12.86 0.95
N GLY A 88 -12.11 12.13 -0.16
CA GLY A 88 -10.95 11.42 -0.68
C GLY A 88 -9.91 12.36 -1.29
N SER A 89 -8.78 11.79 -1.68
CA SER A 89 -7.70 12.50 -2.36
C SER A 89 -8.01 12.79 -3.83
N GLY A 90 -9.01 12.12 -4.40
CA GLY A 90 -9.37 12.19 -5.82
C GLY A 90 -9.23 10.83 -6.52
N ALA A 91 -9.90 10.68 -7.64
CA ALA A 91 -9.86 9.45 -8.40
C ALA A 91 -8.43 9.16 -8.90
N ASN A 92 -7.98 7.92 -8.74
CA ASN A 92 -6.67 7.42 -9.18
C ASN A 92 -5.46 8.15 -8.56
N THR A 93 -5.64 8.76 -7.38
CA THR A 93 -4.56 9.45 -6.66
C THR A 93 -3.88 8.59 -5.59
N TYR A 94 -4.33 7.37 -5.37
CA TYR A 94 -3.82 6.46 -4.33
C TYR A 94 -2.29 6.37 -4.31
N MET A 95 -1.65 6.22 -5.47
CA MET A 95 -0.19 6.09 -5.58
C MET A 95 0.59 7.31 -5.07
N PHE A 96 -0.02 8.49 -5.04
CA PHE A 96 0.60 9.72 -4.54
C PHE A 96 0.39 9.92 -3.04
N GLU A 97 -0.62 9.26 -2.48
CA GLU A 97 -0.97 9.35 -1.06
C GLU A 97 -0.29 8.30 -0.20
N VAL A 98 -0.05 7.11 -0.77
CA VAL A 98 0.62 6.03 -0.04
C VAL A 98 2.10 6.34 0.14
N PRO A 99 2.67 6.18 1.35
CA PRO A 99 4.09 6.37 1.59
C PRO A 99 4.93 5.42 0.74
N GLN A 100 5.75 5.97 -0.17
CA GLN A 100 6.66 5.22 -1.04
C GLN A 100 8.09 5.17 -0.50
N ASN A 101 8.35 5.76 0.68
CA ASN A 101 9.70 5.94 1.23
C ASN A 101 10.22 4.72 2.01
N ASP A 102 9.41 3.68 2.12
CA ASP A 102 9.77 2.42 2.79
C ASP A 102 10.43 1.44 1.81
N TYR A 103 11.55 1.88 1.24
CA TYR A 103 12.27 1.13 0.20
C TYR A 103 12.76 -0.24 0.66
N ILE A 104 13.16 -0.37 1.93
CA ILE A 104 13.76 -1.61 2.46
C ILE A 104 12.69 -2.68 2.59
N SER A 105 11.59 -2.39 3.28
CA SER A 105 10.49 -3.35 3.46
C SER A 105 9.85 -3.69 2.11
N GLN A 106 9.70 -2.70 1.24
CA GLN A 106 9.12 -2.87 -0.08
C GLN A 106 9.98 -3.77 -0.97
N ASN A 107 11.30 -3.56 -0.97
CA ASN A 107 12.23 -4.43 -1.70
C ASN A 107 12.24 -5.86 -1.14
N TYR A 108 12.15 -6.01 0.18
CA TYR A 108 12.10 -7.32 0.83
C TYR A 108 10.83 -8.10 0.46
N VAL A 109 9.68 -7.42 0.37
CA VAL A 109 8.38 -8.05 0.12
C VAL A 109 8.13 -8.28 -1.37
N TYR A 110 8.47 -7.33 -2.23
CA TYR A 110 8.08 -7.31 -3.65
C TYR A 110 9.26 -7.31 -4.63
N GLY A 111 10.49 -7.20 -4.14
CA GLY A 111 11.69 -7.08 -4.96
C GLY A 111 12.06 -5.64 -5.31
N ALA A 112 13.24 -5.50 -5.91
CA ALA A 112 13.82 -4.19 -6.25
C ALA A 112 12.92 -3.39 -7.21
N ASN A 113 12.83 -2.08 -6.97
CA ASN A 113 12.09 -1.12 -7.82
C ASN A 113 10.57 -1.35 -7.91
N SER A 114 9.97 -1.95 -6.88
CA SER A 114 8.50 -2.01 -6.77
C SER A 114 7.93 -0.74 -6.18
N TYR A 115 6.72 -0.37 -6.61
CA TYR A 115 5.98 0.78 -6.10
C TYR A 115 4.54 0.36 -5.77
N ASP A 116 4.02 0.88 -4.66
CA ASP A 116 2.64 0.64 -4.25
C ASP A 116 1.70 1.54 -5.05
N VAL A 117 1.21 1.06 -6.19
CA VAL A 117 0.30 1.82 -7.06
C VAL A 117 -1.17 1.58 -6.76
N LYS A 118 -1.49 0.49 -6.03
CA LYS A 118 -2.87 0.08 -5.72
C LYS A 118 -2.93 -0.54 -4.33
N ALA A 119 -4.04 -0.33 -3.63
CA ALA A 119 -4.27 -0.92 -2.30
C ALA A 119 -4.50 -2.45 -2.33
N HIS A 120 -4.66 -3.06 -3.49
CA HIS A 120 -5.07 -4.47 -3.65
C HIS A 120 -6.32 -4.86 -2.83
N SER A 121 -7.10 -3.85 -2.48
CA SER A 121 -8.43 -3.92 -1.90
C SER A 121 -9.25 -2.78 -2.47
N TRP A 122 -10.28 -3.11 -3.22
CA TRP A 122 -11.13 -2.10 -3.86
C TRP A 122 -11.76 -1.15 -2.83
N TYR A 123 -12.21 -1.67 -1.70
CA TYR A 123 -12.82 -0.87 -0.63
C TYR A 123 -11.85 0.14 -0.02
N LEU A 124 -10.63 -0.28 0.29
CA LEU A 124 -9.61 0.59 0.87
C LEU A 124 -9.18 1.67 -0.12
N GLN A 125 -8.97 1.29 -1.37
CA GLN A 125 -8.61 2.24 -2.42
C GLN A 125 -9.73 3.25 -2.65
N GLN A 126 -10.97 2.78 -2.78
CA GLN A 126 -12.13 3.64 -2.95
C GLN A 126 -12.29 4.63 -1.80
N TRP A 127 -12.07 4.18 -0.55
CA TRP A 127 -12.13 5.08 0.60
C TRP A 127 -11.05 6.17 0.53
N VAL A 128 -9.79 5.83 0.25
CA VAL A 128 -8.73 6.84 0.10
C VAL A 128 -9.04 7.83 -1.02
N GLU A 129 -9.55 7.35 -2.16
CA GLU A 129 -9.80 8.18 -3.34
C GLU A 129 -11.07 9.03 -3.26
N THR A 130 -12.16 8.50 -2.69
CA THR A 130 -13.47 9.21 -2.65
C THR A 130 -13.94 9.58 -1.25
N GLY A 131 -13.22 9.16 -0.21
CA GLY A 131 -13.61 9.31 1.17
C GLY A 131 -14.69 8.32 1.61
N LEU A 132 -14.99 8.33 2.91
CA LEU A 132 -16.01 7.46 3.49
C LEU A 132 -17.39 7.72 2.90
N LEU A 133 -17.74 9.00 2.70
CA LEU A 133 -19.05 9.37 2.15
C LEU A 133 -19.25 8.84 0.73
N GLY A 134 -18.26 9.01 -0.14
CA GLY A 134 -18.29 8.48 -1.50
C GLY A 134 -18.36 6.96 -1.54
N THR A 135 -17.55 6.31 -0.70
CA THR A 135 -17.57 4.84 -0.58
C THR A 135 -18.91 4.32 -0.08
N LEU A 136 -19.51 4.95 0.95
CA LEU A 136 -20.82 4.56 1.45
C LEU A 136 -21.92 4.80 0.42
N ALA A 137 -21.91 5.94 -0.26
CA ALA A 137 -22.89 6.23 -1.33
C ALA A 137 -22.84 5.14 -2.43
N LEU A 138 -21.63 4.74 -2.83
CA LEU A 138 -21.46 3.68 -3.82
C LEU A 138 -21.94 2.32 -3.31
N LEU A 139 -21.64 1.97 -2.04
CA LEU A 139 -22.12 0.71 -1.44
C LEU A 139 -23.65 0.69 -1.32
N VAL A 140 -24.26 1.81 -0.91
CA VAL A 140 -25.73 1.94 -0.87
C VAL A 140 -26.34 1.80 -2.27
N PHE A 141 -25.73 2.42 -3.27
CA PHE A 141 -26.17 2.29 -4.66
C PHE A 141 -26.08 0.84 -5.15
N LEU A 142 -24.97 0.15 -4.91
CA LEU A 142 -24.80 -1.25 -5.29
C LEU A 142 -25.80 -2.16 -4.56
N PHE A 143 -26.00 -1.93 -3.26
CA PHE A 143 -26.97 -2.70 -2.48
C PHE A 143 -28.40 -2.48 -3.00
N TRP A 144 -28.79 -1.22 -3.25
CA TRP A 144 -30.08 -0.89 -3.83
C TRP A 144 -30.27 -1.54 -5.21
N TYR A 145 -29.24 -1.49 -6.06
CA TYR A 145 -29.24 -2.14 -7.37
C TYR A 145 -29.47 -3.66 -7.25
N LEU A 146 -28.74 -4.32 -6.35
CA LEU A 146 -28.90 -5.76 -6.13
C LEU A 146 -30.32 -6.12 -5.64
N VAL A 147 -30.86 -5.34 -4.71
CA VAL A 147 -32.21 -5.55 -4.21
C VAL A 147 -33.26 -5.39 -5.32
N GLN A 148 -33.12 -4.33 -6.13
CA GLN A 148 -34.04 -4.10 -7.24
C GLN A 148 -33.94 -5.18 -8.32
N SER A 149 -32.72 -5.55 -8.63
CA SER A 149 -32.44 -6.66 -9.57
C SER A 149 -33.08 -7.96 -9.09
N ALA A 150 -32.86 -8.32 -7.83
CA ALA A 150 -33.49 -9.52 -7.23
C ALA A 150 -35.03 -9.46 -7.25
N ARG A 151 -35.63 -8.27 -7.00
CA ARG A 151 -37.10 -8.08 -7.06
C ARG A 151 -37.63 -8.28 -8.48
N ILE A 152 -36.94 -7.72 -9.48
CA ILE A 152 -37.33 -7.85 -10.89
C ILE A 152 -37.24 -9.32 -11.32
N TYR A 153 -36.13 -10.01 -11.02
CA TYR A 153 -35.95 -11.41 -11.37
C TYR A 153 -36.98 -12.32 -10.71
N ARG A 154 -37.34 -12.07 -9.43
CA ARG A 154 -38.40 -12.83 -8.75
C ARG A 154 -39.80 -12.63 -9.37
N ARG A 155 -40.08 -11.43 -9.87
CA ARG A 155 -41.40 -11.12 -10.50
C ARG A 155 -41.51 -11.61 -11.93
N ALA A 156 -40.39 -11.68 -12.65
CA ALA A 156 -40.39 -11.98 -14.08
C ALA A 156 -40.54 -13.47 -14.41
N ASN A 157 -40.56 -14.39 -13.41
CA ASN A 157 -40.59 -15.84 -13.61
C ASN A 157 -39.62 -16.32 -14.72
N LEU A 158 -38.51 -15.60 -14.87
CA LEU A 158 -37.50 -15.90 -15.87
C LEU A 158 -36.83 -17.22 -15.51
N HIS A 159 -36.76 -18.11 -16.49
CA HIS A 159 -36.13 -19.42 -16.40
C HIS A 159 -34.79 -19.31 -15.63
N GLU A 160 -34.52 -20.25 -14.72
CA GLU A 160 -33.35 -20.24 -13.80
C GLU A 160 -32.02 -19.92 -14.47
N SER A 161 -31.84 -20.28 -15.76
CA SER A 161 -30.60 -20.07 -16.50
C SER A 161 -30.21 -18.59 -16.69
N ILE A 162 -31.17 -17.67 -16.80
CA ILE A 162 -30.90 -16.25 -17.07
C ILE A 162 -30.59 -15.50 -15.76
N SER A 163 -31.17 -15.95 -14.64
CA SER A 163 -30.92 -15.33 -13.33
C SER A 163 -29.47 -15.51 -12.85
N TRP A 164 -28.84 -16.64 -13.16
CA TRP A 164 -27.44 -16.93 -12.80
C TRP A 164 -26.41 -16.15 -13.62
N VAL A 165 -26.73 -15.80 -14.87
CA VAL A 165 -25.84 -14.98 -15.71
C VAL A 165 -25.74 -13.55 -15.15
N GLY A 166 -26.83 -13.00 -14.64
CA GLY A 166 -26.81 -11.66 -14.01
C GLY A 166 -25.99 -11.62 -12.71
N PHE A 167 -25.98 -12.68 -11.93
CA PHE A 167 -25.15 -12.81 -10.74
C PHE A 167 -23.67 -13.05 -11.05
N GLY A 168 -23.36 -13.85 -12.07
CA GLY A 168 -21.99 -14.18 -12.45
C GLY A 168 -21.19 -13.03 -13.08
N LEU A 169 -21.86 -11.99 -13.58
CA LEU A 169 -21.20 -10.79 -14.10
C LEU A 169 -20.77 -9.81 -13.01
N PHE A 170 -21.20 -10.01 -11.74
CA PHE A 170 -20.90 -9.16 -10.61
C PHE A 170 -20.05 -9.83 -9.50
N ALA A 171 -19.77 -11.09 -9.60
CA ALA A 171 -18.90 -11.86 -8.71
C ALA A 171 -17.46 -11.87 -9.21
#